data_418d934aff70e76ffcd8b53a4d44dbc6
#
_entry.id   418d934aff70e76ffcd8b53a4d44dbc6
#
_cell.length_a   1.000
_cell.length_b   1.000
_cell.length_c   1.000
_cell.angle_alpha   90.00
_cell.angle_beta   90.00
_cell.angle_gamma   90.00
#
_symmetry.space_group_name_H-M   'P 1'
#
loop_
_entity.id
_entity.type
_entity.pdbx_description
1 polymer ?
#
loop_
_entity_poly.entity_id
_entity_poly.type
_entity_poly.pdbx_seq_one_letter_code
_entity_poly.pdbx_strand_id
1 'polypeptide(L)'
;MFDTVCTLPLSSDLFAQAIHPEEPVVSVGLASGHVQTFRLPSLDSEEDDDDASQSSARNGKGHIDTMWRTRRHKGSCRTLGFGTDGQVLYSSGTDGLIKAASSETGQVQNKIAIPFNKSGSIDAPTMIHALSPQTLLLGTDSSALHLYDLRIPYSKVSARPEQSHHPHDDYISSLTPLPASETSTSGFSKQWVTTGGTTLAVTDLRRGVLVRSENQEEELVSSVYMGGLATSGTSKGEKVIVGGASGILTLWEKGQWDDQDERIYVDRSADGGDSVETMAVAPDYLGKVIAAGLGNGKVKFVRMGPNKVVSEVVHDEIDGVVGLGFDVEGRMVSGGGQTVKVWHEAEDNVEGGNDDVDMMDDSDDDQDSDDSDAPEEREDPKERKKRKKGKSKDQSGGQHVMAFHDLD
;
A
#
# COMPACT_ATOMS: atom_id res chain seq x y z
N MET A 1 -7.36 -17.54 2.99
CA MET A 1 -7.54 -16.91 1.64
C MET A 1 -8.66 -15.88 1.76
N PHE A 2 -8.72 -14.80 0.95
CA PHE A 2 -9.79 -13.81 1.04
C PHE A 2 -10.91 -14.12 0.05
N ASP A 3 -12.14 -14.11 0.53
CA ASP A 3 -13.36 -14.27 -0.26
C ASP A 3 -14.16 -12.97 -0.31
N THR A 4 -14.82 -12.72 -1.45
CA THR A 4 -15.65 -11.52 -1.61
C THR A 4 -16.91 -11.63 -0.79
N VAL A 5 -17.07 -10.76 0.19
CA VAL A 5 -18.32 -10.64 0.99
C VAL A 5 -19.38 -9.89 0.20
N CYS A 6 -19.01 -8.76 -0.38
CA CYS A 6 -19.94 -7.95 -1.15
C CYS A 6 -19.22 -7.09 -2.19
N THR A 7 -20.00 -6.67 -3.18
CA THR A 7 -19.58 -5.78 -4.26
C THR A 7 -20.51 -4.58 -4.33
N LEU A 8 -19.96 -3.37 -4.25
CA LEU A 8 -20.69 -2.11 -4.29
C LEU A 8 -20.48 -1.43 -5.64
N PRO A 9 -21.49 -1.33 -6.49
CA PRO A 9 -21.38 -0.57 -7.73
C PRO A 9 -21.41 0.93 -7.45
N LEU A 10 -20.56 1.67 -8.12
CA LEU A 10 -20.45 3.12 -8.06
C LEU A 10 -21.06 3.78 -9.29
N SER A 11 -21.44 5.04 -9.17
CA SER A 11 -22.09 5.78 -10.27
C SER A 11 -21.10 6.43 -11.25
N SER A 12 -19.82 6.43 -10.94
CA SER A 12 -18.71 6.87 -11.78
C SER A 12 -17.39 6.36 -11.18
N ASP A 13 -16.31 6.51 -11.90
CA ASP A 13 -15.01 5.96 -11.54
C ASP A 13 -14.54 6.47 -10.17
N LEU A 14 -13.96 5.56 -9.42
CA LEU A 14 -13.33 5.80 -8.12
C LEU A 14 -12.00 6.52 -8.32
N PHE A 15 -11.80 7.61 -7.59
CA PHE A 15 -10.53 8.35 -7.57
C PHE A 15 -9.88 8.38 -6.19
N ALA A 16 -10.67 8.19 -5.14
CA ALA A 16 -10.15 8.17 -3.78
C ALA A 16 -10.98 7.27 -2.89
N GLN A 17 -10.32 6.59 -1.96
CA GLN A 17 -10.93 5.77 -0.93
C GLN A 17 -10.33 6.10 0.41
N ALA A 18 -11.13 6.15 1.46
CA ALA A 18 -10.68 6.30 2.83
C ALA A 18 -11.46 5.35 3.74
N ILE A 19 -10.76 4.72 4.67
CA ILE A 19 -11.34 3.82 5.68
C ILE A 19 -11.32 4.54 7.01
N HIS A 20 -12.43 4.44 7.74
CA HIS A 20 -12.57 5.06 9.04
C HIS A 20 -11.66 4.38 10.07
N PRO A 21 -10.96 5.15 10.93
CA PRO A 21 -9.99 4.57 11.85
C PRO A 21 -10.59 3.75 12.99
N GLU A 22 -11.87 3.97 13.35
CA GLU A 22 -12.49 3.38 14.55
C GLU A 22 -13.84 2.67 14.28
N GLU A 23 -14.43 2.84 13.10
CA GLU A 23 -15.71 2.24 12.74
C GLU A 23 -15.64 1.50 11.40
N PRO A 24 -16.50 0.50 11.16
CA PRO A 24 -16.57 -0.21 9.88
C PRO A 24 -17.23 0.67 8.81
N VAL A 25 -16.59 1.79 8.49
CA VAL A 25 -17.10 2.82 7.57
C VAL A 25 -16.07 3.09 6.49
N VAL A 26 -16.53 3.15 5.24
CA VAL A 26 -15.73 3.43 4.07
C VAL A 26 -16.30 4.62 3.31
N SER A 27 -15.45 5.56 2.96
CA SER A 27 -15.81 6.70 2.11
C SER A 27 -15.10 6.62 0.76
N VAL A 28 -15.82 6.97 -0.30
CA VAL A 28 -15.31 6.99 -1.68
C VAL A 28 -15.52 8.34 -2.33
N GLY A 29 -14.52 8.77 -3.08
CA GLY A 29 -14.52 9.99 -3.89
C GLY A 29 -14.50 9.66 -5.37
N LEU A 30 -15.44 10.22 -6.12
CA LEU A 30 -15.73 9.84 -7.50
C LEU A 30 -15.27 10.90 -8.51
N ALA A 31 -15.01 10.46 -9.73
CA ALA A 31 -14.71 11.31 -10.88
C ALA A 31 -15.80 12.37 -11.13
N SER A 32 -17.05 12.08 -10.81
CA SER A 32 -18.19 13.01 -10.89
C SER A 32 -18.23 14.08 -9.79
N GLY A 33 -17.27 14.06 -8.85
CA GLY A 33 -17.22 14.95 -7.69
C GLY A 33 -18.15 14.57 -6.54
N HIS A 34 -18.81 13.42 -6.64
CA HIS A 34 -19.57 12.88 -5.51
C HIS A 34 -18.64 12.26 -4.49
N VAL A 35 -19.06 12.35 -3.23
CA VAL A 35 -18.51 11.59 -2.11
C VAL A 35 -19.65 10.77 -1.53
N GLN A 36 -19.40 9.49 -1.31
CA GLN A 36 -20.34 8.54 -0.72
C GLN A 36 -19.66 7.89 0.49
N THR A 37 -20.45 7.62 1.52
CA THR A 37 -19.98 6.92 2.72
C THR A 37 -20.92 5.75 2.99
N PHE A 38 -20.30 4.61 3.23
CA PHE A 38 -20.99 3.35 3.47
C PHE A 38 -20.61 2.82 4.86
N ARG A 39 -21.59 2.28 5.57
CA ARG A 39 -21.37 1.47 6.77
C ARG A 39 -21.38 0.01 6.35
N LEU A 40 -20.31 -0.69 6.66
CA LEU A 40 -20.20 -2.14 6.44
C LEU A 40 -20.96 -2.87 7.54
N PRO A 41 -21.57 -4.03 7.26
CA PRO A 41 -22.27 -4.81 8.28
C PRO A 41 -21.26 -5.28 9.34
N SER A 42 -21.68 -5.34 10.61
CA SER A 42 -20.84 -5.94 11.64
C SER A 42 -20.82 -7.47 11.49
N LEU A 43 -19.67 -8.10 11.80
CA LEU A 43 -19.54 -9.57 11.74
C LEU A 43 -20.36 -10.28 12.83
N ASP A 44 -20.68 -9.58 13.94
CA ASP A 44 -21.39 -10.12 15.11
C ASP A 44 -22.92 -10.07 14.99
N SER A 45 -23.48 -9.52 13.93
CA SER A 45 -24.93 -9.48 13.74
C SER A 45 -25.47 -10.81 13.20
N GLU A 46 -25.43 -11.86 14.01
CA GLU A 46 -26.40 -12.93 13.95
C GLU A 46 -27.73 -12.38 14.50
N GLU A 47 -28.40 -11.53 13.73
CA GLU A 47 -29.78 -11.20 14.05
C GLU A 47 -30.63 -12.44 13.76
N ASP A 48 -31.17 -13.00 14.84
CA ASP A 48 -32.30 -13.94 14.86
C ASP A 48 -33.52 -13.30 14.18
N ASP A 49 -33.50 -13.16 12.86
CA ASP A 49 -34.70 -12.84 12.09
C ASP A 49 -35.45 -14.12 11.73
N ASP A 50 -36.31 -14.55 12.70
CA ASP A 50 -37.32 -15.60 12.55
C ASP A 50 -38.48 -15.20 11.60
N ASP A 51 -38.31 -14.20 10.73
CA ASP A 51 -39.34 -13.83 9.74
C ASP A 51 -38.89 -14.11 8.31
N ALA A 52 -38.84 -15.41 8.00
CA ALA A 52 -38.55 -15.93 6.68
C ALA A 52 -39.71 -15.75 5.72
N SER A 53 -39.80 -14.64 5.04
CA SER A 53 -40.51 -14.57 3.75
C SER A 53 -39.84 -13.54 2.84
N GLN A 54 -38.74 -13.92 2.22
CA GLN A 54 -38.39 -13.74 0.82
C GLN A 54 -36.91 -14.12 0.59
N SER A 55 -36.79 -15.19 -0.14
CA SER A 55 -35.54 -15.73 -0.65
C SER A 55 -34.60 -14.71 -1.26
N SER A 56 -33.46 -14.46 -0.66
CA SER A 56 -32.27 -14.10 -1.39
C SER A 56 -31.02 -14.56 -0.64
N ALA A 57 -30.44 -15.59 -1.22
CA ALA A 57 -29.07 -16.10 -1.09
C ALA A 57 -28.36 -15.88 0.27
N ARG A 58 -28.37 -16.89 1.10
CA ARG A 58 -27.44 -17.13 2.20
C ARG A 58 -26.03 -17.25 1.65
N ASN A 59 -25.28 -16.18 1.68
CA ASN A 59 -23.82 -16.12 1.59
C ASN A 59 -23.38 -14.83 2.26
N GLY A 60 -23.23 -14.80 3.59
CA GLY A 60 -22.56 -13.74 4.34
C GLY A 60 -22.97 -12.29 4.01
N LYS A 61 -24.24 -12.03 3.64
CA LYS A 61 -24.66 -10.75 3.10
C LYS A 61 -25.39 -9.93 4.19
N GLY A 62 -24.59 -9.28 5.01
CA GLY A 62 -25.11 -8.12 5.73
C GLY A 62 -25.48 -7.01 4.71
N HIS A 63 -26.54 -6.28 4.99
CA HIS A 63 -26.93 -5.13 4.18
C HIS A 63 -25.93 -4.00 4.36
N ILE A 64 -25.35 -3.48 3.25
CA ILE A 64 -24.48 -2.32 3.29
C ILE A 64 -25.34 -1.07 3.20
N ASP A 65 -25.27 -0.26 4.26
CA ASP A 65 -26.01 0.97 4.33
C ASP A 65 -25.22 2.14 3.74
N THR A 66 -25.84 2.84 2.79
CA THR A 66 -25.35 4.15 2.38
C THR A 66 -25.71 5.17 3.45
N MET A 67 -24.74 5.58 4.26
CA MET A 67 -24.96 6.59 5.29
C MET A 67 -25.37 7.92 4.67
N TRP A 68 -24.59 8.35 3.67
CA TRP A 68 -24.90 9.56 2.90
C TRP A 68 -24.17 9.59 1.57
N ARG A 69 -24.70 10.41 0.65
CA ARG A 69 -24.10 10.70 -0.66
C ARG A 69 -24.33 12.15 -1.01
N THR A 70 -23.26 12.88 -1.38
CA THR A 70 -23.37 14.29 -1.77
C THR A 70 -22.48 14.58 -2.96
N ARG A 71 -22.91 15.48 -3.86
CA ARG A 71 -22.00 16.08 -4.84
C ARG A 71 -21.14 17.10 -4.13
N ARG A 72 -19.95 16.71 -3.75
CA ARG A 72 -19.05 17.48 -2.90
C ARG A 72 -18.23 18.50 -3.68
N HIS A 73 -17.72 18.13 -4.84
CA HIS A 73 -16.86 18.93 -5.68
C HIS A 73 -17.51 19.25 -7.02
N LYS A 74 -17.17 20.42 -7.62
CA LYS A 74 -17.64 20.78 -8.96
C LYS A 74 -16.93 19.98 -10.05
N GLY A 75 -15.67 19.60 -9.81
CA GLY A 75 -14.91 18.66 -10.62
C GLY A 75 -14.81 17.30 -9.92
N SER A 76 -13.78 16.54 -10.22
CA SER A 76 -13.54 15.25 -9.57
C SER A 76 -13.13 15.41 -8.10
N CYS A 77 -13.51 14.44 -7.25
CA CYS A 77 -12.97 14.27 -5.91
C CYS A 77 -11.70 13.43 -6.01
N ARG A 78 -10.53 14.05 -5.85
CA ARG A 78 -9.24 13.42 -6.09
C ARG A 78 -8.67 12.74 -4.86
N THR A 79 -8.96 13.27 -3.67
CA THR A 79 -8.40 12.75 -2.42
C THR A 79 -9.44 12.73 -1.32
N LEU A 80 -9.32 11.74 -0.44
CA LEU A 80 -10.09 11.59 0.79
C LEU A 80 -9.17 11.19 1.95
N GLY A 81 -9.53 11.64 3.16
CA GLY A 81 -8.86 11.20 4.38
C GLY A 81 -9.72 11.51 5.59
N PHE A 82 -9.84 10.57 6.50
CA PHE A 82 -10.47 10.82 7.80
C PHE A 82 -9.51 11.56 8.73
N GLY A 83 -10.06 12.36 9.63
CA GLY A 83 -9.36 12.86 10.80
C GLY A 83 -8.88 11.72 11.69
N THR A 84 -7.94 11.99 12.58
CA THR A 84 -7.34 10.97 13.45
C THR A 84 -8.33 10.32 14.42
N ASP A 85 -9.46 10.96 14.69
CA ASP A 85 -10.58 10.50 15.53
C ASP A 85 -11.78 10.01 14.68
N GLY A 86 -11.66 9.98 13.36
CA GLY A 86 -12.73 9.59 12.46
C GLY A 86 -13.90 10.57 12.32
N GLN A 87 -14.01 11.61 13.15
CA GLN A 87 -15.18 12.48 13.19
C GLN A 87 -15.33 13.42 11.99
N VAL A 88 -14.21 13.72 11.35
CA VAL A 88 -14.16 14.60 10.20
C VAL A 88 -13.64 13.86 8.99
N LEU A 89 -14.35 13.97 7.87
CA LEU A 89 -13.88 13.52 6.56
C LEU A 89 -13.41 14.73 5.76
N TYR A 90 -12.14 14.74 5.40
CA TYR A 90 -11.54 15.68 4.49
C TYR A 90 -11.64 15.18 3.07
N SER A 91 -12.08 16.03 2.15
CA SER A 91 -12.11 15.74 0.71
C SER A 91 -11.50 16.88 -0.06
N SER A 92 -10.83 16.60 -1.14
CA SER A 92 -10.21 17.61 -1.98
C SER A 92 -10.40 17.28 -3.45
N GLY A 93 -10.63 18.29 -4.28
CA GLY A 93 -11.00 18.07 -5.67
C GLY A 93 -10.40 19.08 -6.63
N THR A 94 -10.62 18.86 -7.91
CA THR A 94 -10.15 19.71 -9.00
C THR A 94 -10.84 21.09 -9.05
N ASP A 95 -11.80 21.35 -8.15
CA ASP A 95 -12.36 22.69 -7.91
C ASP A 95 -11.46 23.57 -7.02
N GLY A 96 -10.27 23.08 -6.64
CA GLY A 96 -9.28 23.81 -5.84
C GLY A 96 -9.68 24.02 -4.38
N LEU A 97 -10.53 23.16 -3.83
CA LEU A 97 -11.02 23.25 -2.47
C LEU A 97 -10.76 21.97 -1.69
N ILE A 98 -10.32 22.15 -0.44
CA ILE A 98 -10.43 21.14 0.61
C ILE A 98 -11.74 21.40 1.35
N LYS A 99 -12.51 20.37 1.65
CA LYS A 99 -13.74 20.44 2.42
C LYS A 99 -13.69 19.46 3.58
N ALA A 100 -13.87 20.00 4.77
CA ALA A 100 -14.03 19.22 6.00
C ALA A 100 -15.51 19.03 6.27
N ALA A 101 -15.95 17.81 6.47
CA ALA A 101 -17.34 17.46 6.73
C ALA A 101 -17.45 16.49 7.90
N SER A 102 -18.59 16.48 8.60
CA SER A 102 -18.90 15.42 9.54
C SER A 102 -18.90 14.09 8.81
N SER A 103 -18.20 13.10 9.35
CA SER A 103 -18.18 11.73 8.81
C SER A 103 -19.56 11.07 8.88
N GLU A 104 -20.30 11.33 9.94
CA GLU A 104 -21.63 10.77 10.20
C GLU A 104 -22.70 11.31 9.26
N THR A 105 -22.75 12.64 9.06
CA THR A 105 -23.85 13.29 8.33
C THR A 105 -23.48 13.75 6.92
N GLY A 106 -22.20 13.80 6.60
CA GLY A 106 -21.71 14.38 5.36
C GLY A 106 -21.85 15.90 5.27
N GLN A 107 -22.27 16.59 6.33
CA GLN A 107 -22.45 18.04 6.32
C GLN A 107 -21.10 18.76 6.34
N VAL A 108 -20.86 19.64 5.35
CA VAL A 108 -19.63 20.43 5.27
C VAL A 108 -19.60 21.47 6.38
N GLN A 109 -18.55 21.40 7.20
CA GLN A 109 -18.30 22.30 8.33
C GLN A 109 -17.32 23.42 7.95
N ASN A 110 -16.32 23.09 7.11
CA ASN A 110 -15.28 24.05 6.74
C ASN A 110 -14.82 23.86 5.28
N LYS A 111 -14.24 24.92 4.70
CA LYS A 111 -13.66 24.93 3.35
C LYS A 111 -12.35 25.70 3.35
N ILE A 112 -11.34 25.12 2.74
CA ILE A 112 -10.01 25.70 2.59
C ILE A 112 -9.69 25.77 1.10
N ALA A 113 -9.24 26.92 0.60
CA ALA A 113 -8.78 27.04 -0.78
C ALA A 113 -7.36 26.50 -0.91
N ILE A 114 -7.12 25.74 -1.97
CA ILE A 114 -5.78 25.29 -2.35
C ILE A 114 -5.09 26.46 -3.07
N PRO A 115 -3.82 26.76 -2.74
CA PRO A 115 -3.06 27.78 -3.47
C PRO A 115 -2.99 27.46 -4.97
N PHE A 116 -2.95 28.48 -5.80
CA PHE A 116 -2.65 28.28 -7.21
C PHE A 116 -1.19 27.88 -7.41
N ASN A 117 -0.94 27.09 -8.43
CA ASN A 117 0.41 26.78 -8.84
C ASN A 117 1.14 28.03 -9.42
N LYS A 118 2.42 27.88 -9.74
CA LYS A 118 3.24 28.98 -10.27
C LYS A 118 2.73 29.57 -11.60
N SER A 119 1.94 28.80 -12.37
CA SER A 119 1.31 29.28 -13.61
C SER A 119 0.01 30.04 -13.39
N GLY A 120 -0.48 30.13 -12.14
CA GLY A 120 -1.76 30.78 -11.80
C GLY A 120 -2.97 29.88 -12.05
N SER A 121 -2.78 28.60 -12.29
CA SER A 121 -3.84 27.60 -12.43
C SER A 121 -4.14 26.93 -11.09
N ILE A 122 -5.32 26.29 -11.00
CA ILE A 122 -5.64 25.42 -9.86
C ILE A 122 -4.60 24.32 -9.78
N ASP A 123 -3.99 24.16 -8.61
CA ASP A 123 -3.07 23.08 -8.32
C ASP A 123 -3.88 21.87 -7.86
N ALA A 124 -3.95 20.83 -8.69
CA ALA A 124 -4.81 19.69 -8.40
C ALA A 124 -4.25 18.88 -7.23
N PRO A 125 -5.10 18.50 -6.25
CA PRO A 125 -4.67 17.69 -5.12
C PRO A 125 -4.38 16.25 -5.55
N THR A 126 -3.33 15.66 -4.98
CA THR A 126 -2.94 14.26 -5.20
C THR A 126 -3.08 13.42 -3.94
N MET A 127 -2.73 13.97 -2.78
CA MET A 127 -2.78 13.27 -1.49
C MET A 127 -3.29 14.20 -0.39
N ILE A 128 -4.05 13.64 0.57
CA ILE A 128 -4.48 14.34 1.79
C ILE A 128 -4.30 13.42 2.99
N HIS A 129 -3.78 13.98 4.09
CA HIS A 129 -3.58 13.21 5.32
C HIS A 129 -3.70 14.09 6.57
N ALA A 130 -4.54 13.67 7.52
CA ALA A 130 -4.60 14.30 8.84
C ALA A 130 -3.49 13.74 9.73
N LEU A 131 -2.41 14.49 9.89
CA LEU A 131 -1.25 14.09 10.69
C LEU A 131 -1.55 14.11 12.20
N SER A 132 -2.44 14.99 12.60
CA SER A 132 -2.94 15.14 13.98
C SER A 132 -4.30 15.84 13.92
N PRO A 133 -5.05 15.92 15.03
CA PRO A 133 -6.29 16.72 15.07
C PRO A 133 -6.13 18.18 14.67
N GLN A 134 -4.89 18.69 14.67
CA GLN A 134 -4.58 20.08 14.40
C GLN A 134 -3.81 20.31 13.10
N THR A 135 -3.39 19.26 12.42
CA THR A 135 -2.48 19.38 11.27
C THR A 135 -2.96 18.54 10.10
N LEU A 136 -3.18 19.17 8.97
CA LEU A 136 -3.55 18.54 7.71
C LEU A 136 -2.43 18.76 6.68
N LEU A 137 -2.07 17.69 5.99
CA LEU A 137 -1.14 17.69 4.87
C LEU A 137 -1.90 17.53 3.57
N LEU A 138 -1.47 18.23 2.53
CA LEU A 138 -1.99 18.16 1.18
C LEU A 138 -0.84 18.12 0.18
N GLY A 139 -0.74 17.08 -0.61
CA GLY A 139 0.12 16.99 -1.78
C GLY A 139 -0.61 17.45 -3.04
N THR A 140 0.13 17.97 -4.02
CA THR A 140 -0.42 18.50 -5.27
C THR A 140 0.36 18.06 -6.51
N ASP A 141 -0.23 18.25 -7.70
CA ASP A 141 0.37 17.93 -9.00
C ASP A 141 1.64 18.78 -9.28
N SER A 142 1.76 19.96 -8.69
CA SER A 142 2.96 20.80 -8.85
C SER A 142 4.08 20.50 -7.88
N SER A 143 4.08 19.32 -7.28
CA SER A 143 5.00 18.87 -6.22
C SER A 143 4.88 19.66 -4.90
N ALA A 144 3.88 20.52 -4.73
CA ALA A 144 3.73 21.24 -3.48
C ALA A 144 3.16 20.32 -2.40
N LEU A 145 3.80 20.34 -1.24
CA LEU A 145 3.32 19.74 -0.01
C LEU A 145 2.93 20.87 0.95
N HIS A 146 1.64 21.06 1.13
CA HIS A 146 1.07 22.10 1.97
C HIS A 146 0.72 21.57 3.35
N LEU A 147 1.07 22.34 4.37
CA LEU A 147 0.74 22.06 5.75
C LEU A 147 -0.25 23.13 6.24
N TYR A 148 -1.38 22.69 6.78
CA TYR A 148 -2.43 23.54 7.34
C TYR A 148 -2.56 23.34 8.84
N ASP A 149 -2.62 24.44 9.61
CA ASP A 149 -3.00 24.42 11.03
C ASP A 149 -4.53 24.56 11.15
N LEU A 150 -5.20 23.48 11.51
CA LEU A 150 -6.66 23.43 11.61
C LEU A 150 -7.26 24.24 12.78
N ARG A 151 -6.45 24.77 13.68
CA ARG A 151 -6.88 25.68 14.76
C ARG A 151 -7.18 27.07 14.24
N ILE A 152 -6.60 27.43 13.11
CA ILE A 152 -6.83 28.74 12.47
C ILE A 152 -8.21 28.71 11.83
N PRO A 153 -9.12 29.65 12.17
CA PRO A 153 -10.42 29.70 11.53
C PRO A 153 -10.23 30.12 10.06
N TYR A 154 -10.39 29.16 9.17
CA TYR A 154 -10.35 29.40 7.73
C TYR A 154 -11.65 30.06 7.30
N SER A 155 -11.83 31.35 7.61
CA SER A 155 -12.95 32.11 7.13
C SER A 155 -12.66 32.66 5.74
N LYS A 156 -13.31 32.06 4.75
CA LYS A 156 -13.52 32.65 3.41
C LYS A 156 -12.26 32.96 2.58
N VAL A 157 -11.89 32.05 1.70
CA VAL A 157 -11.22 32.31 0.41
C VAL A 157 -9.70 32.55 0.41
N SER A 158 -9.00 32.77 1.50
CA SER A 158 -7.54 32.96 1.47
C SER A 158 -6.82 32.22 2.59
N ALA A 159 -7.13 30.95 2.77
CA ALA A 159 -6.34 30.12 3.68
C ALA A 159 -4.96 29.87 3.07
N ARG A 160 -3.96 30.60 3.55
CA ARG A 160 -2.58 30.24 3.24
C ARG A 160 -2.20 29.04 4.08
N PRO A 161 -1.55 28.02 3.48
CA PRO A 161 -0.91 26.98 4.27
C PRO A 161 0.11 27.62 5.20
N GLU A 162 0.28 27.04 6.37
CA GLU A 162 1.32 27.48 7.32
C GLU A 162 2.72 27.31 6.74
N GLN A 163 2.91 26.18 6.03
CA GLN A 163 4.14 25.87 5.34
C GLN A 163 3.82 25.26 3.98
N SER A 164 4.75 25.45 3.04
CA SER A 164 4.72 24.81 1.74
C SER A 164 6.12 24.34 1.39
N HIS A 165 6.26 23.07 1.05
CA HIS A 165 7.50 22.44 0.67
C HIS A 165 7.38 21.87 -0.74
N HIS A 166 8.49 21.69 -1.43
CA HIS A 166 8.60 21.03 -2.73
C HIS A 166 9.64 19.91 -2.60
N PRO A 167 9.26 18.76 -2.02
CA PRO A 167 10.21 17.68 -1.78
C PRO A 167 10.68 16.98 -3.05
N HIS A 168 9.93 17.08 -4.14
CA HIS A 168 10.20 16.41 -5.42
C HIS A 168 10.16 17.38 -6.58
N ASP A 169 10.59 16.93 -7.76
CA ASP A 169 10.49 17.68 -9.01
C ASP A 169 9.22 17.32 -9.80
N ASP A 170 8.48 16.30 -9.36
CA ASP A 170 7.23 15.79 -9.91
C ASP A 170 6.13 15.80 -8.86
N TYR A 171 4.88 15.45 -9.24
CA TYR A 171 3.73 15.39 -8.33
C TYR A 171 3.98 14.49 -7.11
N ILE A 172 3.28 14.76 -6.02
CA ILE A 172 3.32 13.91 -4.83
C ILE A 172 2.46 12.67 -5.09
N SER A 173 3.09 11.52 -5.31
CA SER A 173 2.40 10.26 -5.61
C SER A 173 1.90 9.54 -4.36
N SER A 174 2.65 9.58 -3.26
CA SER A 174 2.23 9.00 -1.99
C SER A 174 2.71 9.79 -0.77
N LEU A 175 2.06 9.54 0.37
CA LEU A 175 2.40 10.13 1.66
C LEU A 175 2.18 9.10 2.77
N THR A 176 3.23 8.80 3.54
CA THR A 176 3.20 7.84 4.64
C THR A 176 3.76 8.47 5.92
N PRO A 177 2.97 8.62 6.99
CA PRO A 177 3.47 9.10 8.27
C PRO A 177 4.44 8.08 8.88
N LEU A 178 5.55 8.58 9.44
CA LEU A 178 6.43 7.76 10.26
C LEU A 178 5.90 7.73 11.71
N PRO A 179 6.13 6.67 12.46
CA PRO A 179 5.66 6.59 13.84
C PRO A 179 6.20 7.75 14.68
N ALA A 180 5.40 8.17 15.67
CA ALA A 180 5.85 9.14 16.64
C ALA A 180 7.12 8.64 17.35
N SER A 181 8.08 9.55 17.61
CA SER A 181 9.27 9.18 18.38
C SER A 181 8.87 8.79 19.80
N GLU A 182 9.63 7.90 20.44
CA GLU A 182 9.42 7.47 21.83
C GLU A 182 9.36 8.64 22.83
N THR A 183 10.03 9.75 22.49
CA THR A 183 10.02 10.98 23.29
C THR A 183 8.87 11.92 22.95
N SER A 184 7.98 11.55 22.05
CA SER A 184 6.84 12.39 21.65
C SER A 184 5.79 12.42 22.75
N THR A 185 5.52 13.61 23.28
CA THR A 185 4.46 13.82 24.28
C THR A 185 3.06 13.88 23.67
N SER A 186 2.95 14.11 22.37
CA SER A 186 1.66 14.23 21.67
C SER A 186 1.13 12.90 21.15
N GLY A 187 1.97 11.88 21.01
CA GLY A 187 1.61 10.60 20.41
C GLY A 187 1.43 10.63 18.88
N PHE A 188 1.40 11.83 18.27
CA PHE A 188 1.25 11.99 16.83
C PHE A 188 2.60 12.03 16.11
N SER A 189 2.59 11.57 14.86
CA SER A 189 3.73 11.66 13.95
C SER A 189 4.16 13.12 13.75
N LYS A 190 5.46 13.34 13.62
CA LYS A 190 6.06 14.63 13.26
C LYS A 190 6.88 14.56 12.00
N GLN A 191 7.06 13.37 11.48
CA GLN A 191 7.81 13.10 10.25
C GLN A 191 6.99 12.19 9.35
N TRP A 192 7.13 12.38 8.07
CA TRP A 192 6.47 11.57 7.05
C TRP A 192 7.38 11.42 5.84
N VAL A 193 7.14 10.35 5.11
CA VAL A 193 7.75 10.08 3.81
C VAL A 193 6.79 10.50 2.73
N THR A 194 7.31 11.09 1.66
CA THR A 194 6.59 11.30 0.40
C THR A 194 7.38 10.68 -0.74
N THR A 195 6.67 10.25 -1.78
CA THR A 195 7.25 9.88 -3.07
C THR A 195 6.78 10.83 -4.15
N GLY A 196 7.56 10.99 -5.20
CA GLY A 196 7.22 11.82 -6.35
C GLY A 196 8.24 11.62 -7.46
N GLY A 197 7.75 11.29 -8.67
CA GLY A 197 8.60 10.82 -9.76
C GLY A 197 9.47 9.66 -9.29
N THR A 198 10.78 9.78 -9.42
CA THR A 198 11.74 8.72 -9.07
C THR A 198 12.41 8.93 -7.70
N THR A 199 11.86 9.77 -6.84
CA THR A 199 12.50 10.11 -5.55
C THR A 199 11.59 9.87 -4.35
N LEU A 200 12.23 9.53 -3.22
CA LEU A 200 11.65 9.49 -1.89
C LEU A 200 12.19 10.70 -1.09
N ALA A 201 11.34 11.33 -0.29
CA ALA A 201 11.78 12.41 0.59
C ALA A 201 11.17 12.27 1.99
N VAL A 202 11.93 12.65 3.01
CA VAL A 202 11.47 12.72 4.40
C VAL A 202 11.33 14.17 4.81
N THR A 203 10.16 14.50 5.32
CA THR A 203 9.85 15.86 5.79
C THR A 203 9.50 15.82 7.28
N ASP A 204 9.96 16.83 8.01
CA ASP A 204 9.67 17.02 9.44
C ASP A 204 8.80 18.27 9.63
N LEU A 205 7.83 18.18 10.53
CA LEU A 205 6.85 19.24 10.82
C LEU A 205 7.48 20.60 11.14
N ARG A 206 8.66 20.63 11.75
CA ARG A 206 9.33 21.86 12.19
C ARG A 206 10.50 22.25 11.31
N ARG A 207 11.19 21.26 10.76
CA ARG A 207 12.48 21.44 10.05
C ARG A 207 12.32 21.49 8.54
N GLY A 208 11.15 21.13 8.02
CA GLY A 208 10.90 20.99 6.59
C GLY A 208 11.51 19.73 6.01
N VAL A 209 11.87 19.73 4.74
CA VAL A 209 12.48 18.59 4.04
C VAL A 209 13.84 18.29 4.67
N LEU A 210 13.99 17.10 5.23
CA LEU A 210 15.21 16.65 5.90
C LEU A 210 16.19 16.01 4.91
N VAL A 211 15.67 15.16 4.04
CA VAL A 211 16.46 14.38 3.09
C VAL A 211 15.61 14.05 1.88
N ARG A 212 16.24 13.91 0.73
CA ARG A 212 15.72 13.41 -0.51
C ARG A 212 16.66 12.31 -0.99
N SER A 213 16.11 11.19 -1.45
CA SER A 213 16.91 10.08 -1.98
C SER A 213 17.59 10.44 -3.31
N GLU A 214 18.50 9.58 -3.73
CA GLU A 214 18.93 9.54 -5.12
C GLU A 214 17.75 9.17 -6.04
N ASN A 215 17.90 9.50 -7.33
CA ASN A 215 16.91 9.10 -8.33
C ASN A 215 16.90 7.58 -8.48
N GLN A 216 15.72 7.00 -8.39
CA GLN A 216 15.53 5.57 -8.62
C GLN A 216 15.36 5.28 -10.12
N GLU A 217 15.47 4.01 -10.50
CA GLU A 217 15.36 3.58 -11.90
C GLU A 217 13.92 3.67 -12.44
N GLU A 218 12.92 3.73 -11.54
CA GLU A 218 11.51 3.74 -11.86
C GLU A 218 10.72 4.78 -11.07
N GLU A 219 9.50 5.06 -11.52
CA GLU A 219 8.58 5.94 -10.81
C GLU A 219 8.08 5.25 -9.53
N LEU A 220 8.07 6.00 -8.43
CA LEU A 220 7.60 5.59 -7.11
C LEU A 220 6.15 6.04 -6.95
N VAL A 221 5.21 5.08 -6.85
CA VAL A 221 3.77 5.34 -6.96
C VAL A 221 3.08 5.34 -5.60
N SER A 222 3.37 4.36 -4.76
CA SER A 222 2.69 4.16 -3.48
C SER A 222 3.68 3.87 -2.36
N SER A 223 3.29 4.07 -1.11
CA SER A 223 4.16 3.77 0.04
C SER A 223 3.37 3.38 1.28
N VAL A 224 3.98 2.53 2.11
CA VAL A 224 3.48 2.19 3.46
C VAL A 224 4.65 2.02 4.43
N TYR A 225 4.40 2.27 5.71
CA TYR A 225 5.37 2.00 6.79
C TYR A 225 5.05 0.67 7.47
N MET A 226 6.07 -0.12 7.74
CA MET A 226 5.94 -1.34 8.54
C MET A 226 7.06 -1.42 9.57
N GLY A 227 6.66 -1.65 10.81
CA GLY A 227 7.56 -1.91 11.93
C GLY A 227 7.45 -3.35 12.46
N GLY A 228 8.34 -3.69 13.37
CA GLY A 228 8.36 -5.02 13.98
C GLY A 228 8.80 -6.13 13.05
N LEU A 229 9.59 -5.80 12.03
CA LEU A 229 10.28 -6.77 11.19
C LEU A 229 11.49 -7.36 11.94
N ALA A 230 11.99 -8.50 11.44
CA ALA A 230 13.18 -9.12 12.02
C ALA A 230 14.39 -8.16 11.91
N THR A 231 15.09 -8.00 13.03
CA THR A 231 16.30 -7.18 13.09
C THR A 231 17.51 -8.01 12.66
N SER A 232 18.32 -7.49 11.76
CA SER A 232 19.58 -8.13 11.36
C SER A 232 20.61 -7.08 10.96
N GLY A 233 21.86 -7.28 11.33
CA GLY A 233 22.92 -6.32 11.03
C GLY A 233 22.63 -4.93 11.58
N THR A 234 22.50 -3.93 10.74
CA THR A 234 22.17 -2.54 11.10
C THR A 234 20.67 -2.24 11.06
N SER A 235 19.85 -3.17 10.58
CA SER A 235 18.39 -3.00 10.48
C SER A 235 17.74 -3.01 11.86
N LYS A 236 16.87 -2.02 12.10
CA LYS A 236 16.06 -1.90 13.33
C LYS A 236 14.69 -2.58 13.17
N GLY A 237 14.40 -3.17 12.01
CA GLY A 237 13.12 -3.78 11.72
C GLY A 237 12.00 -2.76 11.46
N GLU A 238 12.37 -1.54 11.07
CA GLU A 238 11.44 -0.47 10.71
C GLU A 238 11.72 -0.03 9.28
N LYS A 239 10.80 -0.34 8.37
CA LYS A 239 10.99 -0.04 6.94
C LYS A 239 9.80 0.74 6.35
N VAL A 240 10.10 1.59 5.39
CA VAL A 240 9.12 2.09 4.43
C VAL A 240 9.20 1.21 3.19
N ILE A 241 8.08 0.71 2.78
CA ILE A 241 7.93 -0.10 1.56
C ILE A 241 7.29 0.78 0.52
N VAL A 242 7.91 0.86 -0.65
CA VAL A 242 7.49 1.72 -1.75
C VAL A 242 7.18 0.86 -2.96
N GLY A 243 6.01 1.08 -3.54
CA GLY A 243 5.57 0.44 -4.78
C GLY A 243 5.98 1.24 -6.00
N GLY A 244 6.58 0.57 -6.95
CA GLY A 244 7.03 1.15 -8.21
C GLY A 244 6.08 0.90 -9.38
N ALA A 245 6.30 1.63 -10.46
CA ALA A 245 5.49 1.55 -11.69
C ALA A 245 5.68 0.23 -12.46
N SER A 246 6.71 -0.56 -12.15
CA SER A 246 7.03 -1.81 -12.84
C SER A 246 6.75 -3.08 -12.01
N GLY A 247 5.84 -2.99 -11.01
CA GLY A 247 5.47 -4.14 -10.18
C GLY A 247 6.54 -4.57 -9.19
N ILE A 248 7.39 -3.65 -8.78
CA ILE A 248 8.46 -3.87 -7.82
C ILE A 248 8.15 -3.13 -6.52
N LEU A 249 8.37 -3.78 -5.39
CA LEU A 249 8.46 -3.11 -4.10
C LEU A 249 9.92 -2.87 -3.74
N THR A 250 10.24 -1.66 -3.32
CA THR A 250 11.53 -1.30 -2.77
C THR A 250 11.41 -1.07 -1.26
N LEU A 251 12.38 -1.57 -0.50
CA LEU A 251 12.40 -1.50 0.95
C LEU A 251 13.45 -0.50 1.40
N TRP A 252 13.04 0.40 2.28
CA TRP A 252 13.88 1.51 2.78
C TRP A 252 13.97 1.42 4.29
N GLU A 253 15.16 1.23 4.81
CA GLU A 253 15.38 1.22 6.26
C GLU A 253 15.16 2.62 6.84
N LYS A 254 14.36 2.73 7.90
CA LYS A 254 14.11 3.99 8.56
C LYS A 254 15.40 4.62 9.11
N GLY A 255 15.73 5.80 8.56
CA GLY A 255 16.96 6.52 8.90
C GLY A 255 18.08 6.36 7.87
N GLN A 256 17.90 5.52 6.86
CA GLN A 256 18.79 5.39 5.71
C GLN A 256 17.96 5.66 4.46
N TRP A 257 18.04 6.88 3.95
CA TRP A 257 17.12 7.38 2.93
C TRP A 257 17.78 7.72 1.61
N ASP A 258 19.07 7.43 1.48
CA ASP A 258 19.83 7.75 0.27
C ASP A 258 19.45 6.82 -0.88
N ASP A 259 19.34 5.53 -0.58
CA ASP A 259 18.96 4.48 -1.54
C ASP A 259 18.19 3.36 -0.85
N GLN A 260 17.53 2.51 -1.64
CA GLN A 260 16.78 1.34 -1.18
C GLN A 260 17.71 0.20 -0.73
N ASP A 261 17.28 -0.59 0.24
CA ASP A 261 18.04 -1.75 0.73
C ASP A 261 17.78 -3.02 -0.09
N GLU A 262 16.50 -3.26 -0.44
CA GLU A 262 16.02 -4.52 -1.02
C GLU A 262 14.92 -4.28 -2.05
N ARG A 263 14.74 -5.24 -2.98
CA ARG A 263 13.68 -5.25 -4.00
C ARG A 263 12.87 -6.54 -3.93
N ILE A 264 11.55 -6.43 -4.05
CA ILE A 264 10.63 -7.57 -4.16
C ILE A 264 9.84 -7.42 -5.46
N TYR A 265 9.95 -8.41 -6.34
CA TYR A 265 9.16 -8.44 -7.56
C TYR A 265 7.78 -9.02 -7.24
N VAL A 266 6.77 -8.17 -7.23
CA VAL A 266 5.37 -8.55 -6.99
C VAL A 266 4.72 -9.03 -8.26
N ASP A 267 5.01 -8.37 -9.38
CA ASP A 267 4.57 -8.78 -10.70
C ASP A 267 5.76 -8.96 -11.65
N ARG A 268 5.74 -10.07 -12.41
CA ARG A 268 6.81 -10.46 -13.35
C ARG A 268 6.20 -10.88 -14.68
N SER A 269 5.36 -10.04 -15.26
CA SER A 269 4.87 -10.30 -16.61
C SER A 269 5.98 -10.14 -17.65
N ALA A 270 5.82 -10.81 -18.81
CA ALA A 270 6.82 -10.78 -19.89
C ALA A 270 7.01 -9.38 -20.50
N ASP A 271 6.00 -8.52 -20.36
CA ASP A 271 5.97 -7.16 -20.92
C ASP A 271 6.37 -6.09 -19.88
N GLY A 272 6.92 -6.50 -18.76
CA GLY A 272 7.11 -5.66 -17.57
C GLY A 272 6.01 -5.91 -16.54
N GLY A 273 6.26 -5.64 -15.26
CA GLY A 273 5.23 -5.75 -14.20
C GLY A 273 4.25 -4.60 -14.26
N ASP A 274 3.02 -4.82 -13.76
CA ASP A 274 2.03 -3.76 -13.59
C ASP A 274 2.33 -2.90 -12.36
N SER A 275 2.02 -1.61 -12.44
CA SER A 275 2.26 -0.64 -11.38
C SER A 275 1.58 -1.02 -10.07
N VAL A 276 2.27 -0.74 -8.96
CA VAL A 276 1.72 -0.91 -7.60
C VAL A 276 1.04 0.40 -7.19
N GLU A 277 -0.24 0.52 -7.55
CA GLU A 277 -1.03 1.75 -7.39
C GLU A 277 -1.29 2.10 -5.93
N THR A 278 -1.51 1.09 -5.10
CA THR A 278 -1.87 1.27 -3.70
C THR A 278 -1.39 0.12 -2.84
N MET A 279 -1.13 0.39 -1.58
CA MET A 279 -0.73 -0.63 -0.62
C MET A 279 -1.40 -0.43 0.74
N ALA A 280 -1.62 -1.53 1.45
CA ALA A 280 -2.08 -1.54 2.82
C ALA A 280 -1.35 -2.58 3.65
N VAL A 281 -1.04 -2.23 4.90
CA VAL A 281 -0.51 -3.19 5.87
C VAL A 281 -1.67 -4.04 6.38
N ALA A 282 -1.53 -5.35 6.26
CA ALA A 282 -2.53 -6.27 6.75
C ALA A 282 -2.59 -6.29 8.30
N PRO A 283 -3.73 -6.64 8.88
CA PRO A 283 -3.85 -6.80 10.33
C PRO A 283 -2.82 -7.77 10.91
N ASP A 284 -2.41 -7.53 12.16
CA ASP A 284 -1.30 -8.29 12.80
C ASP A 284 -1.56 -9.80 12.92
N TYR A 285 -2.81 -10.25 12.94
CA TYR A 285 -3.14 -11.67 13.00
C TYR A 285 -2.74 -12.44 11.72
N LEU A 286 -2.64 -11.75 10.57
CA LEU A 286 -2.10 -12.31 9.31
C LEU A 286 -0.55 -12.31 9.29
N GLY A 287 0.08 -11.78 10.33
CA GLY A 287 1.52 -11.60 10.42
C GLY A 287 2.00 -10.36 9.66
N LYS A 288 3.28 -10.32 9.33
CA LYS A 288 3.85 -9.18 8.59
C LYS A 288 3.59 -9.33 7.09
N VAL A 289 2.41 -8.92 6.67
CA VAL A 289 1.91 -9.01 5.29
C VAL A 289 1.51 -7.63 4.79
N ILE A 290 1.80 -7.37 3.53
CA ILE A 290 1.33 -6.19 2.79
C ILE A 290 0.40 -6.67 1.69
N ALA A 291 -0.76 -6.05 1.57
CA ALA A 291 -1.61 -6.14 0.40
C ALA A 291 -1.20 -5.04 -0.59
N ALA A 292 -0.91 -5.41 -1.82
CA ALA A 292 -0.50 -4.53 -2.91
C ALA A 292 -1.54 -4.59 -4.04
N GLY A 293 -2.21 -3.48 -4.32
CA GLY A 293 -3.15 -3.31 -5.41
C GLY A 293 -2.44 -2.87 -6.67
N LEU A 294 -2.64 -3.61 -7.76
CA LEU A 294 -1.95 -3.44 -9.02
C LEU A 294 -2.82 -2.76 -10.08
N GLY A 295 -2.16 -2.16 -11.07
CA GLY A 295 -2.80 -1.55 -12.24
C GLY A 295 -3.59 -2.54 -13.11
N ASN A 296 -3.32 -3.86 -13.02
CA ASN A 296 -4.07 -4.91 -13.69
C ASN A 296 -5.29 -5.45 -12.90
N GLY A 297 -5.70 -4.76 -11.86
CA GLY A 297 -6.86 -5.12 -11.05
C GLY A 297 -6.66 -6.26 -10.06
N LYS A 298 -5.44 -6.75 -9.89
CA LYS A 298 -5.11 -7.75 -8.89
C LYS A 298 -4.68 -7.12 -7.57
N VAL A 299 -4.95 -7.83 -6.48
CA VAL A 299 -4.37 -7.55 -5.17
C VAL A 299 -3.48 -8.74 -4.80
N LYS A 300 -2.19 -8.47 -4.59
CA LYS A 300 -1.21 -9.49 -4.20
C LYS A 300 -0.78 -9.30 -2.75
N PHE A 301 -0.72 -10.37 -2.01
CA PHE A 301 -0.29 -10.39 -0.62
C PHE A 301 1.17 -10.77 -0.53
N VAL A 302 1.98 -9.89 0.05
CA VAL A 302 3.42 -10.06 0.17
C VAL A 302 3.78 -10.25 1.64
N ARG A 303 4.33 -11.42 1.98
CA ARG A 303 4.85 -11.68 3.33
C ARG A 303 6.24 -11.11 3.46
N MET A 304 6.39 -10.19 4.40
CA MET A 304 7.65 -9.53 4.71
C MET A 304 8.54 -10.44 5.57
N GLY A 305 9.85 -10.31 5.41
CA GLY A 305 10.84 -11.20 5.98
C GLY A 305 11.28 -12.27 4.96
N PRO A 306 10.43 -13.21 4.56
CA PRO A 306 10.70 -14.06 3.39
C PRO A 306 10.67 -13.33 2.05
N ASN A 307 10.06 -12.14 2.01
CA ASN A 307 9.93 -11.27 0.85
C ASN A 307 9.30 -12.00 -0.36
N LYS A 308 8.14 -12.62 -0.12
CA LYS A 308 7.45 -13.45 -1.11
C LYS A 308 5.97 -13.11 -1.23
N VAL A 309 5.47 -13.14 -2.45
CA VAL A 309 4.03 -13.18 -2.73
C VAL A 309 3.48 -14.52 -2.23
N VAL A 310 2.48 -14.47 -1.36
CA VAL A 310 1.88 -15.66 -0.71
C VAL A 310 0.50 -15.99 -1.25
N SER A 311 -0.23 -14.99 -1.74
CA SER A 311 -1.55 -15.18 -2.36
C SER A 311 -1.90 -13.98 -3.25
N GLU A 312 -2.92 -14.14 -4.08
CA GLU A 312 -3.51 -13.08 -4.88
C GLU A 312 -5.03 -13.22 -4.94
N VAL A 313 -5.74 -12.09 -5.10
CA VAL A 313 -7.16 -12.03 -5.42
C VAL A 313 -7.37 -11.06 -6.59
N VAL A 314 -8.47 -11.23 -7.33
CA VAL A 314 -8.80 -10.38 -8.48
C VAL A 314 -9.93 -9.43 -8.09
N HIS A 315 -9.61 -8.14 -8.02
CA HIS A 315 -10.60 -7.11 -7.83
C HIS A 315 -11.40 -6.89 -9.11
N ASP A 316 -10.73 -6.71 -10.21
CA ASP A 316 -11.32 -6.51 -11.54
C ASP A 316 -10.38 -7.09 -12.61
N GLU A 317 -10.88 -7.38 -13.82
CA GLU A 317 -10.09 -7.89 -14.93
C GLU A 317 -9.54 -6.78 -15.84
N ILE A 318 -10.07 -5.56 -15.70
CA ILE A 318 -9.78 -4.42 -16.60
C ILE A 318 -9.25 -3.23 -15.81
N ASP A 319 -9.96 -2.86 -14.72
CA ASP A 319 -9.68 -1.66 -13.96
C ASP A 319 -8.67 -1.92 -12.84
N GLY A 320 -7.65 -1.05 -12.71
CA GLY A 320 -6.65 -1.10 -11.65
C GLY A 320 -7.23 -0.84 -10.27
N VAL A 321 -6.57 -1.35 -9.24
CA VAL A 321 -6.91 -1.14 -7.83
C VAL A 321 -6.31 0.17 -7.34
N VAL A 322 -7.10 1.23 -7.24
CA VAL A 322 -6.66 2.57 -6.82
C VAL A 322 -6.91 2.87 -5.34
N GLY A 323 -7.73 2.06 -4.68
CA GLY A 323 -8.02 2.16 -3.25
C GLY A 323 -7.90 0.81 -2.56
N LEU A 324 -7.14 0.74 -1.47
CA LEU A 324 -6.94 -0.49 -0.71
C LEU A 324 -6.76 -0.18 0.78
N GLY A 325 -7.33 -0.99 1.65
CA GLY A 325 -7.11 -0.89 3.08
C GLY A 325 -7.87 -1.96 3.85
N PHE A 326 -7.67 -1.98 5.16
CA PHE A 326 -8.37 -2.88 6.07
C PHE A 326 -9.21 -2.06 7.04
N ASP A 327 -10.43 -2.50 7.29
CA ASP A 327 -11.28 -1.88 8.29
C ASP A 327 -10.94 -2.36 9.72
N VAL A 328 -11.66 -1.84 10.70
CA VAL A 328 -11.43 -2.16 12.12
C VAL A 328 -11.74 -3.61 12.48
N GLU A 329 -12.51 -4.31 11.65
CA GLU A 329 -12.82 -5.73 11.80
C GLU A 329 -11.88 -6.63 10.98
N GLY A 330 -10.85 -6.05 10.38
CA GLY A 330 -9.82 -6.77 9.61
C GLY A 330 -10.25 -7.19 8.20
N ARG A 331 -11.41 -6.71 7.71
CA ARG A 331 -11.84 -6.96 6.34
C ARG A 331 -11.06 -6.08 5.37
N MET A 332 -10.61 -6.65 4.28
CA MET A 332 -9.99 -5.89 3.22
C MET A 332 -11.06 -5.18 2.37
N VAL A 333 -10.83 -3.93 2.05
CA VAL A 333 -11.65 -3.14 1.13
C VAL A 333 -10.80 -2.70 -0.04
N SER A 334 -11.14 -3.14 -1.23
CA SER A 334 -10.48 -2.76 -2.47
C SER A 334 -11.43 -1.96 -3.36
N GLY A 335 -10.90 -0.94 -4.03
CA GLY A 335 -11.66 -0.08 -4.93
C GLY A 335 -10.92 0.18 -6.23
N GLY A 336 -11.63 0.12 -7.34
CA GLY A 336 -11.12 0.39 -8.68
C GLY A 336 -12.25 0.52 -9.68
N GLY A 337 -12.04 1.26 -10.78
CA GLY A 337 -13.08 1.50 -11.75
C GLY A 337 -14.37 2.03 -11.13
N GLN A 338 -15.47 1.37 -11.38
CA GLN A 338 -16.79 1.71 -10.82
C GLN A 338 -17.25 0.72 -9.72
N THR A 339 -16.29 0.15 -8.97
CA THR A 339 -16.58 -0.92 -8.04
C THR A 339 -15.76 -0.78 -6.75
N VAL A 340 -16.39 -1.08 -5.61
CA VAL A 340 -15.72 -1.36 -4.34
C VAL A 340 -16.08 -2.78 -3.92
N LYS A 341 -15.09 -3.57 -3.52
CA LYS A 341 -15.29 -4.92 -2.99
C LYS A 341 -14.82 -5.00 -1.54
N VAL A 342 -15.59 -5.68 -0.73
CA VAL A 342 -15.25 -6.02 0.66
C VAL A 342 -14.94 -7.51 0.71
N TRP A 343 -13.84 -7.84 1.36
CA TRP A 343 -13.31 -9.19 1.42
C TRP A 343 -13.14 -9.61 2.88
N HIS A 344 -13.44 -10.86 3.15
CA HIS A 344 -13.18 -11.48 4.44
C HIS A 344 -12.18 -12.61 4.28
N GLU A 345 -11.39 -12.88 5.29
CA GLU A 345 -10.52 -14.05 5.30
C GLU A 345 -11.40 -15.30 5.35
N ALA A 346 -11.24 -16.18 4.35
CA ALA A 346 -11.92 -17.45 4.35
C ALA A 346 -11.37 -18.30 5.48
N GLU A 347 -12.23 -18.81 6.35
CA GLU A 347 -11.88 -19.85 7.30
C GLU A 347 -11.39 -21.06 6.49
N ASP A 348 -10.16 -21.51 6.71
CA ASP A 348 -9.68 -22.77 6.20
C ASP A 348 -10.57 -23.83 6.84
N ASN A 349 -11.59 -24.32 6.13
CA ASN A 349 -12.27 -25.57 6.47
C ASN A 349 -11.22 -26.66 6.43
N VAL A 350 -10.63 -26.94 7.57
CA VAL A 350 -9.93 -28.20 7.81
C VAL A 350 -11.04 -29.26 7.78
N GLU A 351 -11.40 -29.70 6.59
CA GLU A 351 -12.09 -30.98 6.43
C GLU A 351 -11.18 -32.01 7.09
N GLY A 352 -11.54 -32.36 8.32
CA GLY A 352 -10.97 -33.48 9.00
C GLY A 352 -11.23 -34.74 8.17
N GLY A 353 -10.28 -35.05 7.32
CA GLY A 353 -10.17 -36.37 6.74
C GLY A 353 -9.94 -37.34 7.89
N ASN A 354 -11.02 -37.91 8.42
CA ASN A 354 -11.00 -39.16 9.12
C ASN A 354 -10.65 -40.24 8.06
N ASP A 355 -9.39 -40.42 7.78
CA ASP A 355 -8.91 -41.68 7.24
C ASP A 355 -8.97 -42.69 8.38
N ASP A 356 -10.13 -43.28 8.55
CA ASP A 356 -10.29 -44.60 9.18
C ASP A 356 -9.49 -45.57 8.36
N VAL A 357 -8.24 -45.81 8.75
CA VAL A 357 -7.45 -46.90 8.25
C VAL A 357 -7.98 -48.15 8.95
N ASP A 358 -8.92 -48.84 8.28
CA ASP A 358 -9.27 -50.24 8.58
C ASP A 358 -7.99 -51.06 8.48
N MET A 359 -7.47 -51.42 9.66
CA MET A 359 -6.52 -52.53 9.81
C MET A 359 -7.26 -53.85 9.47
N MET A 360 -7.14 -54.34 8.26
CA MET A 360 -7.33 -55.73 7.99
C MET A 360 -5.99 -56.46 8.19
N ASP A 361 -5.96 -57.16 9.30
CA ASP A 361 -5.09 -58.28 9.62
C ASP A 361 -5.39 -59.42 8.62
N ASP A 362 -4.39 -59.84 7.84
CA ASP A 362 -4.42 -61.17 7.24
C ASP A 362 -2.99 -61.67 7.16
N SER A 363 -2.79 -62.68 8.01
CA SER A 363 -1.63 -63.53 8.12
C SER A 363 -1.67 -64.63 7.04
N ASP A 364 -0.48 -65.12 6.78
CA ASP A 364 -0.08 -66.46 6.25
C ASP A 364 0.38 -66.50 4.76
N ASP A 365 1.54 -66.86 4.62
CA ASP A 365 2.16 -68.11 4.44
C ASP A 365 3.12 -68.28 3.20
N ASP A 366 4.31 -68.58 3.54
CA ASP A 366 5.31 -69.47 2.90
C ASP A 366 5.54 -69.55 1.36
N GLN A 367 6.82 -69.53 1.10
CA GLN A 367 7.62 -70.45 0.30
C GLN A 367 8.51 -69.92 -0.82
N ASP A 368 9.79 -70.02 -0.47
CA ASP A 368 10.95 -70.60 -1.25
C ASP A 368 10.95 -70.53 -2.79
N SER A 369 12.02 -70.01 -3.31
CA SER A 369 13.12 -70.75 -3.96
C SER A 369 14.01 -69.88 -4.83
N ASP A 370 15.24 -69.83 -4.47
CA ASP A 370 16.48 -70.21 -5.27
C ASP A 370 16.62 -69.61 -6.68
N ASP A 371 17.69 -69.01 -6.84
CA ASP A 371 18.92 -69.39 -7.55
C ASP A 371 19.50 -68.37 -8.52
N SER A 372 20.73 -68.13 -8.25
CA SER A 372 21.92 -67.98 -9.09
C SER A 372 22.14 -66.74 -9.99
N ASP A 373 23.29 -66.33 -9.71
CA ASP A 373 24.50 -65.99 -10.46
C ASP A 373 24.82 -64.49 -10.75
N ALA A 374 25.90 -64.17 -10.05
CA ALA A 374 26.86 -63.11 -10.40
C ALA A 374 27.73 -63.55 -11.61
N PRO A 375 28.66 -62.78 -12.20
CA PRO A 375 29.58 -61.90 -11.48
C PRO A 375 30.01 -60.58 -12.18
N GLU A 376 30.59 -59.74 -11.34
CA GLU A 376 31.80 -58.92 -11.47
C GLU A 376 32.13 -58.23 -12.81
N GLU A 377 32.36 -56.96 -12.74
CA GLU A 377 33.71 -56.41 -12.94
C GLU A 377 33.83 -54.98 -12.37
N ARG A 378 34.88 -54.86 -11.62
CA ARG A 378 35.47 -53.65 -11.00
C ARG A 378 36.06 -52.75 -12.09
N GLU A 379 36.09 -51.48 -11.87
CA GLU A 379 37.32 -50.68 -11.87
C GLU A 379 37.09 -49.28 -11.24
N ASP A 380 37.85 -49.06 -10.24
CA ASP A 380 38.14 -47.84 -9.47
C ASP A 380 39.31 -47.06 -10.13
N PRO A 381 39.85 -46.03 -9.52
CA PRO A 381 39.62 -44.60 -9.62
C PRO A 381 40.88 -43.86 -10.15
N LYS A 382 40.80 -42.58 -10.36
CA LYS A 382 41.93 -41.61 -10.36
C LYS A 382 41.45 -40.30 -11.04
N GLU A 383 41.77 -39.09 -10.68
CA GLU A 383 42.81 -38.52 -9.86
C GLU A 383 42.54 -36.99 -9.72
N ARG A 384 42.82 -36.49 -8.58
CA ARG A 384 42.98 -35.05 -8.23
C ARG A 384 43.96 -34.34 -9.18
N LYS A 385 43.64 -33.11 -9.57
CA LYS A 385 44.68 -32.09 -9.77
C LYS A 385 44.23 -30.72 -9.25
N LYS A 386 44.79 -30.35 -8.11
CA LYS A 386 45.02 -28.99 -7.64
C LYS A 386 46.01 -28.30 -8.62
N ARG A 387 45.76 -27.07 -8.96
CA ARG A 387 46.82 -26.17 -9.39
C ARG A 387 46.74 -24.83 -8.70
N LYS A 388 47.89 -24.51 -8.08
CA LYS A 388 48.25 -23.35 -7.30
C LYS A 388 48.51 -22.13 -8.20
N LYS A 389 48.27 -20.96 -7.61
CA LYS A 389 48.98 -19.68 -7.62
C LYS A 389 50.07 -19.48 -8.69
N GLY A 390 49.97 -18.31 -9.36
CA GLY A 390 51.10 -17.59 -9.94
C GLY A 390 50.88 -16.10 -9.86
N LYS A 391 51.61 -15.47 -8.95
CA LYS A 391 51.89 -14.01 -8.92
C LYS A 391 52.88 -13.71 -10.04
N SER A 392 52.71 -12.61 -10.76
CA SER A 392 53.84 -11.81 -11.24
C SER A 392 53.46 -10.35 -11.32
N LYS A 393 54.34 -9.55 -10.74
CA LYS A 393 54.55 -8.12 -10.86
C LYS A 393 55.23 -7.83 -12.21
N ASP A 394 54.95 -6.65 -12.76
CA ASP A 394 55.86 -5.56 -13.13
C ASP A 394 55.12 -4.65 -14.13
N GLN A 395 54.98 -3.39 -13.87
CA GLN A 395 55.82 -2.18 -13.97
C GLN A 395 55.82 -1.54 -15.37
N SER A 396 55.62 -0.23 -15.30
CA SER A 396 55.97 0.87 -16.25
C SER A 396 54.85 1.20 -17.26
N GLY A 397 54.26 2.38 -17.30
CA GLY A 397 54.84 3.68 -17.38
C GLY A 397 54.28 4.34 -18.63
N GLY A 398 53.69 5.51 -18.53
CA GLY A 398 53.31 6.25 -19.72
C GLY A 398 52.22 7.29 -19.50
N GLN A 399 52.62 8.48 -19.10
CA GLN A 399 51.85 9.72 -19.17
C GLN A 399 51.44 10.02 -20.61
N HIS A 400 50.18 10.40 -20.85
CA HIS A 400 49.87 11.37 -21.89
C HIS A 400 48.78 12.31 -21.41
N VAL A 401 49.20 13.52 -21.13
CA VAL A 401 48.43 14.75 -21.04
C VAL A 401 48.03 15.15 -22.46
N MET A 402 46.73 15.37 -22.67
CA MET A 402 46.27 16.23 -23.76
C MET A 402 45.17 17.12 -23.23
N ALA A 403 45.54 18.36 -23.03
CA ALA A 403 44.65 19.50 -22.97
C ALA A 403 44.13 19.82 -24.38
N PHE A 404 42.89 20.15 -24.52
CA PHE A 404 42.41 20.98 -25.63
C PHE A 404 41.52 22.10 -25.12
N HIS A 405 41.91 23.27 -25.56
CA HIS A 405 41.35 24.59 -25.42
C HIS A 405 39.98 24.76 -26.09
N ASP A 406 39.29 25.73 -25.55
CA ASP A 406 38.31 26.70 -26.07
C ASP A 406 37.95 26.64 -27.56
N LEU A 407 36.69 26.90 -27.84
CA LEU A 407 36.23 27.91 -28.81
C LEU A 407 34.70 28.09 -28.76
N ASP A 408 34.32 29.38 -28.47
CA ASP A 408 33.09 30.14 -28.74
C ASP A 408 31.75 29.63 -28.21
#